data_1dd06cb0ebfa7900b36c333c73061b45
#
_entry.id   1dd06cb0ebfa7900b36c333c73061b45
#
_cell.length_a   1.000
_cell.length_b   1.000
_cell.length_c   1.000
_cell.angle_alpha   90.00
_cell.angle_beta   90.00
_cell.angle_gamma   90.00
#
_symmetry.space_group_name_H-M   'P 1'
#
loop_
_entity.id
_entity.type
_entity.pdbx_description
1 polymer ?
#
loop_
_entity_poly.entity_id
_entity_poly.type
_entity_poly.pdbx_seq_one_letter_code
_entity_poly.pdbx_strand_id
1 'polypeptide(L)'
;MPAEASPSLARMEAWGGALLRAMAGDASLQWSGQTLYRGTAPVVLAAAHQSDVPARLADQRGLLDGASLRLRLSDAALHARHLPGEPVERLVFELLEQLRVESLAPEEWPGARANLHARFVHWSQAFADSGLTESSLGILLFTVALTAWSRLSGHEPPDALADLAEATRAGLSAQVGAQWALLRRHRQDQQAFIAPALAISRWVGQAVRSAQEEAPRGAGAVSYTHLRAHET
;
A
#
# COMPACT_ATOMS: atom_id res chain seq x y z
N MET A 1 22.74 -31.57 7.48
CA MET A 1 21.50 -31.24 6.74
C MET A 1 21.91 -30.45 5.51
N PRO A 2 21.58 -30.84 4.28
CA PRO A 2 21.91 -30.03 3.12
C PRO A 2 21.14 -28.72 3.20
N ALA A 3 21.83 -27.57 2.99
CA ALA A 3 21.23 -26.27 2.87
C ALA A 3 20.25 -26.31 1.68
N GLU A 4 18.98 -26.05 1.93
CA GLU A 4 18.00 -25.89 0.85
C GLU A 4 18.47 -24.75 -0.05
N ALA A 5 18.83 -25.10 -1.28
CA ALA A 5 19.22 -24.12 -2.27
C ALA A 5 18.05 -23.14 -2.48
N SER A 6 18.30 -21.84 -2.33
CA SER A 6 17.32 -20.80 -2.64
C SER A 6 16.76 -21.03 -4.05
N PRO A 7 15.45 -21.02 -4.24
CA PRO A 7 14.85 -21.23 -5.56
C PRO A 7 15.44 -20.21 -6.54
N SER A 8 15.78 -20.67 -7.76
CA SER A 8 16.29 -19.76 -8.80
C SER A 8 15.25 -18.68 -9.11
N LEU A 9 15.68 -17.47 -9.47
CA LEU A 9 14.80 -16.34 -9.83
C LEU A 9 13.72 -16.75 -10.85
N ALA A 10 14.12 -17.51 -11.89
CA ALA A 10 13.20 -18.02 -12.91
C ALA A 10 12.09 -18.93 -12.34
N ARG A 11 12.41 -19.73 -11.32
CA ARG A 11 11.43 -20.58 -10.63
C ARG A 11 10.45 -19.76 -9.80
N MET A 12 10.94 -18.70 -9.16
CA MET A 12 10.10 -17.78 -8.39
C MET A 12 9.17 -16.98 -9.32
N GLU A 13 9.64 -16.53 -10.47
CA GLU A 13 8.82 -15.88 -11.49
C GLU A 13 7.72 -16.81 -12.02
N ALA A 14 8.07 -18.06 -12.32
CA ALA A 14 7.11 -19.06 -12.78
C ALA A 14 6.01 -19.33 -11.76
N TRP A 15 6.38 -19.46 -10.48
CA TRP A 15 5.41 -19.65 -9.38
C TRP A 15 4.56 -18.40 -9.15
N GLY A 16 5.18 -17.22 -9.17
CA GLY A 16 4.48 -15.94 -9.02
C GLY A 16 3.46 -15.74 -10.13
N GLY A 17 3.84 -15.98 -11.37
CA GLY A 17 2.94 -15.91 -12.52
C GLY A 17 1.78 -16.92 -12.44
N ALA A 18 2.05 -18.16 -11.99
CA ALA A 18 1.01 -19.17 -11.81
C ALA A 18 0.01 -18.77 -10.70
N LEU A 19 0.52 -18.27 -9.57
CA LEU A 19 -0.30 -17.79 -8.46
C LEU A 19 -1.19 -16.62 -8.87
N LEU A 20 -0.62 -15.62 -9.55
CA LEU A 20 -1.36 -14.46 -10.06
C LEU A 20 -2.50 -14.87 -10.98
N ARG A 21 -2.24 -15.75 -11.95
CA ARG A 21 -3.29 -16.26 -12.85
C ARG A 21 -4.41 -16.98 -12.10
N ALA A 22 -4.03 -17.84 -11.14
CA ALA A 22 -5.01 -18.60 -10.36
C ALA A 22 -5.86 -17.71 -9.46
N MET A 23 -5.24 -16.81 -8.72
CA MET A 23 -5.93 -15.94 -7.75
C MET A 23 -6.73 -14.82 -8.41
N ALA A 24 -6.17 -14.18 -9.44
CA ALA A 24 -6.85 -13.13 -10.19
C ALA A 24 -7.89 -13.68 -11.18
N GLY A 25 -7.82 -14.97 -11.53
CA GLY A 25 -8.72 -15.57 -12.51
C GLY A 25 -8.45 -15.08 -13.94
N ASP A 26 -7.20 -14.68 -14.25
CA ASP A 26 -6.80 -14.11 -15.53
C ASP A 26 -5.57 -14.83 -16.09
N ALA A 27 -5.79 -15.64 -17.13
CA ALA A 27 -4.75 -16.45 -17.75
C ALA A 27 -3.70 -15.63 -18.55
N SER A 28 -4.01 -14.37 -18.88
CA SER A 28 -3.11 -13.49 -19.63
C SER A 28 -2.02 -12.84 -18.78
N LEU A 29 -2.07 -13.02 -17.44
CA LEU A 29 -1.10 -12.48 -16.52
C LEU A 29 0.22 -13.26 -16.56
N GLN A 30 1.33 -12.53 -16.65
CA GLN A 30 2.67 -13.08 -16.59
C GLN A 30 3.59 -12.15 -15.81
N TRP A 31 4.50 -12.76 -15.04
CA TRP A 31 5.55 -12.05 -14.33
C TRP A 31 6.86 -12.24 -15.07
N SER A 32 7.54 -11.15 -15.39
CA SER A 32 8.85 -11.20 -16.06
C SER A 32 9.78 -10.16 -15.45
N GLY A 33 10.89 -10.62 -14.91
CA GLY A 33 11.77 -9.79 -14.10
C GLY A 33 11.03 -9.28 -12.86
N GLN A 34 10.90 -7.97 -12.74
CA GLN A 34 10.18 -7.32 -11.64
C GLN A 34 8.84 -6.71 -12.09
N THR A 35 8.41 -7.01 -13.31
CA THR A 35 7.24 -6.39 -13.90
C THR A 35 6.14 -7.43 -14.14
N LEU A 36 4.92 -7.06 -13.75
CA LEU A 36 3.71 -7.79 -14.08
C LEU A 36 3.18 -7.30 -15.41
N TYR A 37 2.78 -8.23 -16.27
CA TYR A 37 2.16 -7.95 -17.57
C TYR A 37 0.79 -8.59 -17.67
N ARG A 38 -0.12 -7.93 -18.41
CA ARG A 38 -1.36 -8.52 -18.92
C ARG A 38 -1.25 -8.59 -20.44
N GLY A 39 -1.02 -9.78 -20.99
CA GLY A 39 -0.56 -9.93 -22.36
C GLY A 39 0.79 -9.25 -22.56
N THR A 40 0.83 -8.20 -23.37
CA THR A 40 2.05 -7.38 -23.61
C THR A 40 2.07 -6.06 -22.86
N ALA A 41 0.97 -5.69 -22.18
CA ALA A 41 0.87 -4.43 -21.47
C ALA A 41 1.38 -4.57 -20.03
N PRO A 42 2.27 -3.68 -19.55
CA PRO A 42 2.68 -3.67 -18.15
C PRO A 42 1.53 -3.28 -17.24
N VAL A 43 1.45 -3.92 -16.07
CA VAL A 43 0.50 -3.61 -14.99
C VAL A 43 1.27 -2.94 -13.87
N VAL A 44 0.93 -1.70 -13.59
CA VAL A 44 1.56 -0.92 -12.51
C VAL A 44 0.75 -1.08 -11.22
N LEU A 45 1.43 -1.46 -10.14
CA LEU A 45 0.88 -1.51 -8.79
C LEU A 45 1.59 -0.43 -7.98
N ALA A 46 0.86 0.62 -7.62
CA ALA A 46 1.45 1.87 -7.11
C ALA A 46 1.39 2.03 -5.58
N ALA A 47 0.86 1.05 -4.84
CA ALA A 47 0.77 1.17 -3.39
C ALA A 47 2.14 1.01 -2.70
N ALA A 48 2.45 1.93 -1.80
CA ALA A 48 3.78 2.03 -1.17
C ALA A 48 4.28 0.73 -0.53
N HIS A 49 3.43 -0.01 0.20
CA HIS A 49 3.83 -1.27 0.84
C HIS A 49 3.92 -2.46 -0.12
N GLN A 50 3.57 -2.27 -1.40
CA GLN A 50 3.62 -3.28 -2.45
C GLN A 50 4.66 -2.95 -3.55
N SER A 51 5.30 -1.77 -3.49
CA SER A 51 6.19 -1.30 -4.56
C SER A 51 7.63 -1.81 -4.43
N ASP A 52 8.08 -2.19 -3.24
CA ASP A 52 9.43 -2.69 -3.04
C ASP A 52 9.54 -4.17 -3.38
N VAL A 53 10.63 -4.54 -4.07
CA VAL A 53 10.97 -5.96 -4.31
C VAL A 53 11.53 -6.55 -3.02
N PRO A 54 10.81 -7.45 -2.35
CA PRO A 54 11.21 -7.92 -1.05
C PRO A 54 12.34 -8.95 -1.16
N ALA A 55 13.29 -8.85 -0.24
CA ALA A 55 14.38 -9.83 -0.11
C ALA A 55 13.92 -11.17 0.48
N ARG A 56 12.79 -11.19 1.22
CA ARG A 56 12.29 -12.39 1.88
C ARG A 56 11.16 -13.05 1.09
N LEU A 57 11.16 -14.38 1.04
CA LEU A 57 10.15 -15.16 0.34
C LEU A 57 8.72 -14.89 0.85
N ALA A 58 8.54 -14.71 2.17
CA ALA A 58 7.23 -14.39 2.74
C ALA A 58 6.69 -13.03 2.26
N ASP A 59 7.56 -12.04 2.15
CA ASP A 59 7.19 -10.71 1.65
C ASP A 59 6.86 -10.74 0.16
N GLN A 60 7.59 -11.56 -0.61
CA GLN A 60 7.27 -11.79 -2.03
C GLN A 60 5.89 -12.44 -2.22
N ARG A 61 5.52 -13.37 -1.34
CA ARG A 61 4.17 -13.95 -1.34
C ARG A 61 3.12 -12.89 -1.01
N GLY A 62 3.34 -12.07 0.00
CA GLY A 62 2.43 -10.97 0.34
C GLY A 62 2.25 -9.97 -0.81
N LEU A 63 3.34 -9.66 -1.55
CA LEU A 63 3.27 -8.84 -2.75
C LEU A 63 2.41 -9.49 -3.84
N LEU A 64 2.63 -10.76 -4.13
CA LEU A 64 1.86 -11.51 -5.14
C LEU A 64 0.39 -11.66 -4.74
N ASP A 65 0.11 -11.95 -3.48
CA ASP A 65 -1.25 -12.07 -2.95
C ASP A 65 -1.98 -10.71 -3.05
N GLY A 66 -1.33 -9.61 -2.65
CA GLY A 66 -1.87 -8.25 -2.78
C GLY A 66 -2.12 -7.84 -4.22
N ALA A 67 -1.18 -8.12 -5.13
CA ALA A 67 -1.34 -7.88 -6.55
C ALA A 67 -2.52 -8.64 -7.13
N SER A 68 -2.66 -9.92 -6.77
CA SER A 68 -3.76 -10.79 -7.23
C SER A 68 -5.12 -10.26 -6.78
N LEU A 69 -5.23 -9.84 -5.52
CA LEU A 69 -6.45 -9.25 -4.98
C LEU A 69 -6.79 -7.92 -5.66
N ARG A 70 -5.77 -7.08 -5.94
CA ARG A 70 -5.97 -5.83 -6.67
C ARG A 70 -6.55 -6.07 -8.06
N LEU A 71 -5.97 -7.02 -8.81
CA LEU A 71 -6.43 -7.38 -10.15
C LEU A 71 -7.82 -7.99 -10.17
N ARG A 72 -8.19 -8.72 -9.12
CA ARG A 72 -9.47 -9.40 -9.00
C ARG A 72 -10.61 -8.51 -8.50
N LEU A 73 -10.33 -7.64 -7.53
CA LEU A 73 -11.34 -6.95 -6.72
C LEU A 73 -11.40 -5.44 -6.97
N SER A 74 -10.51 -4.90 -7.81
CA SER A 74 -10.52 -3.49 -8.20
C SER A 74 -10.93 -3.34 -9.66
N ASP A 75 -11.96 -2.54 -9.92
CA ASP A 75 -12.26 -2.03 -11.26
C ASP A 75 -11.22 -0.95 -11.60
N ALA A 76 -10.28 -1.32 -12.47
CA ALA A 76 -9.19 -0.44 -12.87
C ALA A 76 -9.67 0.81 -13.62
N ALA A 77 -10.75 0.71 -14.40
CA ALA A 77 -11.30 1.85 -15.14
C ALA A 77 -12.01 2.83 -14.20
N LEU A 78 -12.76 2.31 -13.22
CA LEU A 78 -13.36 3.12 -12.17
C LEU A 78 -12.28 3.82 -11.34
N HIS A 79 -11.23 3.10 -10.93
CA HIS A 79 -10.12 3.65 -10.18
C HIS A 79 -9.39 4.77 -10.93
N ALA A 80 -9.04 4.53 -12.19
CA ALA A 80 -8.33 5.50 -13.04
C ALA A 80 -9.10 6.80 -13.24
N ARG A 81 -10.44 6.75 -13.34
CA ARG A 81 -11.29 7.95 -13.46
C ARG A 81 -11.24 8.87 -12.23
N HIS A 82 -10.89 8.33 -11.07
CA HIS A 82 -10.87 9.07 -9.81
C HIS A 82 -9.45 9.31 -9.27
N LEU A 83 -8.44 8.89 -10.01
CA LEU A 83 -7.04 9.02 -9.59
C LEU A 83 -6.66 10.50 -9.44
N PRO A 84 -6.21 10.95 -8.25
CA PRO A 84 -5.78 12.33 -8.05
C PRO A 84 -4.60 12.72 -8.93
N GLY A 85 -4.58 13.97 -9.38
CA GLY A 85 -3.45 14.54 -10.14
C GLY A 85 -2.26 14.90 -9.26
N GLU A 86 -2.53 15.29 -8.01
CA GLU A 86 -1.51 15.69 -7.04
C GLU A 86 -0.79 14.46 -6.47
N PRO A 87 0.57 14.44 -6.44
CA PRO A 87 1.35 13.23 -6.10
C PRO A 87 1.05 12.63 -4.72
N VAL A 88 0.95 13.45 -3.67
CA VAL A 88 0.69 12.98 -2.31
C VAL A 88 -0.74 12.44 -2.18
N GLU A 89 -1.71 13.13 -2.79
CA GLU A 89 -3.11 12.68 -2.81
C GLU A 89 -3.24 11.34 -3.55
N ARG A 90 -2.51 11.18 -4.67
CA ARG A 90 -2.45 9.93 -5.44
C ARG A 90 -1.84 8.81 -4.62
N LEU A 91 -0.71 9.06 -3.95
CA LEU A 91 -0.04 8.07 -3.10
C LEU A 91 -0.99 7.51 -2.02
N VAL A 92 -1.70 8.42 -1.34
CA VAL A 92 -2.67 8.02 -0.30
C VAL A 92 -3.86 7.28 -0.90
N PHE A 93 -4.40 7.74 -2.04
CA PHE A 93 -5.53 7.09 -2.70
C PHE A 93 -5.20 5.66 -3.17
N GLU A 94 -4.00 5.47 -3.75
CA GLU A 94 -3.50 4.15 -4.15
C GLU A 94 -3.31 3.21 -2.95
N LEU A 95 -2.75 3.74 -1.85
CA LEU A 95 -2.60 2.99 -0.61
C LEU A 95 -3.96 2.52 -0.05
N LEU A 96 -4.93 3.43 0.02
CA LEU A 96 -6.27 3.12 0.55
C LEU A 96 -6.99 2.07 -0.29
N GLU A 97 -6.92 2.15 -1.61
CA GLU A 97 -7.51 1.16 -2.51
C GLU A 97 -6.81 -0.20 -2.40
N GLN A 98 -5.48 -0.23 -2.27
CA GLN A 98 -4.75 -1.48 -2.07
C GLN A 98 -5.13 -2.14 -0.74
N LEU A 99 -5.18 -1.37 0.36
CA LEU A 99 -5.59 -1.89 1.66
C LEU A 99 -7.06 -2.34 1.68
N ARG A 100 -7.94 -1.67 0.89
CA ARG A 100 -9.31 -2.12 0.69
C ARG A 100 -9.35 -3.54 0.14
N VAL A 101 -8.68 -3.80 -0.98
CA VAL A 101 -8.72 -5.12 -1.62
C VAL A 101 -8.03 -6.19 -0.78
N GLU A 102 -6.95 -5.87 -0.08
CA GLU A 102 -6.26 -6.78 0.84
C GLU A 102 -7.16 -7.17 2.02
N SER A 103 -7.96 -6.23 2.53
CA SER A 103 -8.93 -6.51 3.60
C SER A 103 -10.08 -7.45 3.21
N LEU A 104 -10.23 -7.69 1.91
CA LEU A 104 -11.25 -8.59 1.33
C LEU A 104 -10.68 -9.97 1.00
N ALA A 105 -9.46 -10.28 1.42
CA ALA A 105 -8.89 -11.62 1.25
C ALA A 105 -9.82 -12.69 1.86
N PRO A 106 -10.23 -13.71 1.08
CA PRO A 106 -11.17 -14.72 1.54
C PRO A 106 -10.69 -15.43 2.82
N GLU A 107 -11.64 -15.80 3.69
CA GLU A 107 -11.33 -16.53 4.93
C GLU A 107 -10.74 -17.91 4.63
N GLU A 108 -11.14 -18.49 3.53
CA GLU A 108 -10.66 -19.78 3.03
C GLU A 108 -9.20 -19.73 2.54
N TRP A 109 -8.59 -18.52 2.47
CA TRP A 109 -7.20 -18.31 2.09
C TRP A 109 -6.33 -17.85 3.27
N PRO A 110 -6.22 -18.63 4.36
CA PRO A 110 -5.49 -18.20 5.57
C PRO A 110 -4.02 -17.88 5.29
N GLY A 111 -3.40 -18.60 4.34
CA GLY A 111 -2.02 -18.34 3.93
C GLY A 111 -1.84 -16.96 3.28
N ALA A 112 -2.74 -16.56 2.38
CA ALA A 112 -2.70 -15.23 1.77
C ALA A 112 -2.92 -14.13 2.82
N ARG A 113 -3.88 -14.30 3.73
CA ARG A 113 -4.11 -13.35 4.84
C ARG A 113 -2.87 -13.19 5.72
N ALA A 114 -2.22 -14.30 6.07
CA ALA A 114 -0.99 -14.28 6.86
C ALA A 114 0.17 -13.58 6.11
N ASN A 115 0.31 -13.84 4.80
CA ASN A 115 1.33 -13.19 3.97
C ASN A 115 1.11 -11.68 3.85
N LEU A 116 -0.13 -11.24 3.63
CA LEU A 116 -0.49 -9.81 3.56
C LEU A 116 -0.22 -9.10 4.89
N HIS A 117 -0.61 -9.74 6.01
CA HIS A 117 -0.32 -9.21 7.34
C HIS A 117 1.19 -9.06 7.57
N ALA A 118 1.96 -10.12 7.34
CA ALA A 118 3.41 -10.12 7.52
C ALA A 118 4.09 -9.07 6.63
N ARG A 119 3.66 -8.94 5.36
CA ARG A 119 4.17 -7.95 4.42
C ARG A 119 3.94 -6.52 4.92
N PHE A 120 2.74 -6.20 5.38
CA PHE A 120 2.43 -4.86 5.87
C PHE A 120 3.21 -4.53 7.15
N VAL A 121 3.27 -5.45 8.11
CA VAL A 121 4.04 -5.26 9.36
C VAL A 121 5.53 -5.05 9.05
N HIS A 122 6.08 -5.86 8.15
CA HIS A 122 7.49 -5.74 7.78
C HIS A 122 7.80 -4.42 7.04
N TRP A 123 6.93 -4.01 6.11
CA TRP A 123 7.04 -2.69 5.47
C TRP A 123 6.96 -1.55 6.49
N SER A 124 6.01 -1.64 7.43
CA SER A 124 5.84 -0.62 8.47
C SER A 124 7.08 -0.49 9.36
N GLN A 125 7.69 -1.62 9.72
CA GLN A 125 8.93 -1.63 10.49
C GLN A 125 10.09 -1.02 9.70
N ALA A 126 10.27 -1.44 8.45
CA ALA A 126 11.30 -0.88 7.58
C ALA A 126 11.13 0.63 7.34
N PHE A 127 9.88 1.10 7.22
CA PHE A 127 9.58 2.52 7.10
C PHE A 127 9.97 3.29 8.38
N ALA A 128 9.64 2.76 9.55
CA ALA A 128 10.04 3.36 10.83
C ALA A 128 11.57 3.40 10.98
N ASP A 129 12.25 2.30 10.66
CA ASP A 129 13.70 2.16 10.77
C ASP A 129 14.48 3.03 9.75
N SER A 130 13.83 3.47 8.67
CA SER A 130 14.46 4.31 7.64
C SER A 130 14.70 5.76 8.06
N GLY A 131 14.17 6.21 9.20
CA GLY A 131 14.23 7.59 9.66
C GLY A 131 13.21 8.52 8.95
N LEU A 132 12.42 8.04 8.00
CA LEU A 132 11.41 8.85 7.31
C LEU A 132 10.37 9.43 8.26
N THR A 133 10.08 8.74 9.37
CA THR A 133 9.15 9.18 10.41
C THR A 133 9.64 10.38 11.23
N GLU A 134 10.90 10.78 11.08
CA GLU A 134 11.42 11.99 11.73
C GLU A 134 10.91 13.28 11.05
N SER A 135 10.44 13.19 9.82
CA SER A 135 9.83 14.31 9.10
C SER A 135 8.32 14.38 9.35
N SER A 136 7.76 15.61 9.38
CA SER A 136 6.32 15.84 9.53
C SER A 136 5.50 15.14 8.45
N LEU A 137 5.99 15.09 7.21
CA LEU A 137 5.35 14.37 6.11
C LEU A 137 5.41 12.86 6.33
N GLY A 138 6.59 12.33 6.66
CA GLY A 138 6.77 10.89 6.83
C GLY A 138 5.95 10.33 7.97
N ILE A 139 5.93 10.99 9.14
CA ILE A 139 5.10 10.54 10.27
C ILE A 139 3.59 10.64 9.95
N LEU A 140 3.17 11.66 9.20
CA LEU A 140 1.77 11.78 8.75
C LEU A 140 1.38 10.62 7.82
N LEU A 141 2.17 10.35 6.77
CA LEU A 141 1.90 9.25 5.82
C LEU A 141 1.95 7.90 6.52
N PHE A 142 2.90 7.69 7.42
CA PHE A 142 3.00 6.49 8.24
C PHE A 142 1.76 6.27 9.10
N THR A 143 1.30 7.32 9.79
CA THR A 143 0.10 7.26 10.64
C THR A 143 -1.15 6.98 9.81
N VAL A 144 -1.27 7.58 8.63
CA VAL A 144 -2.36 7.30 7.67
C VAL A 144 -2.35 5.82 7.27
N ALA A 145 -1.18 5.27 6.92
CA ALA A 145 -1.03 3.88 6.52
C ALA A 145 -1.42 2.90 7.64
N LEU A 146 -0.90 3.10 8.86
CA LEU A 146 -1.23 2.28 10.02
C LEU A 146 -2.72 2.36 10.38
N THR A 147 -3.29 3.57 10.37
CA THR A 147 -4.71 3.76 10.68
C THR A 147 -5.60 3.09 9.63
N ALA A 148 -5.30 3.27 8.35
CA ALA A 148 -6.03 2.64 7.26
C ALA A 148 -5.98 1.11 7.35
N TRP A 149 -4.79 0.56 7.54
CA TRP A 149 -4.60 -0.88 7.67
C TRP A 149 -5.38 -1.44 8.86
N SER A 150 -5.24 -0.85 10.05
CA SER A 150 -5.97 -1.29 11.23
C SER A 150 -7.49 -1.22 11.04
N ARG A 151 -8.00 -0.12 10.48
CA ARG A 151 -9.45 0.08 10.27
C ARG A 151 -10.05 -0.86 9.25
N LEU A 152 -9.31 -1.18 8.18
CA LEU A 152 -9.80 -2.02 7.09
C LEU A 152 -9.60 -3.52 7.36
N SER A 153 -8.44 -3.92 7.86
CA SER A 153 -8.13 -5.32 8.14
C SER A 153 -8.67 -5.82 9.48
N GLY A 154 -8.84 -4.92 10.45
CA GLY A 154 -9.22 -5.26 11.83
C GLY A 154 -8.05 -5.75 12.69
N HIS A 155 -6.81 -5.70 12.18
CA HIS A 155 -5.62 -6.02 12.94
C HIS A 155 -5.13 -4.83 13.75
N GLU A 156 -4.49 -5.08 14.87
CA GLU A 156 -3.78 -4.07 15.64
C GLU A 156 -2.32 -4.03 15.19
N PRO A 157 -1.74 -2.83 14.98
CA PRO A 157 -0.31 -2.71 14.70
C PRO A 157 0.52 -3.14 15.93
N PRO A 158 1.77 -3.57 15.73
CA PRO A 158 2.71 -3.79 16.84
C PRO A 158 2.82 -2.54 17.74
N ASP A 159 2.90 -2.74 19.06
CA ASP A 159 2.87 -1.65 20.05
C ASP A 159 3.86 -0.52 19.75
N ALA A 160 5.11 -0.86 19.42
CA ALA A 160 6.13 0.14 19.12
C ALA A 160 5.78 1.03 17.91
N LEU A 161 5.08 0.50 16.90
CA LEU A 161 4.62 1.25 15.73
C LEU A 161 3.38 2.07 16.06
N ALA A 162 2.51 1.55 16.93
CA ALA A 162 1.34 2.28 17.42
C ALA A 162 1.76 3.49 18.26
N ASP A 163 2.72 3.32 19.15
CA ASP A 163 3.26 4.39 20.00
C ASP A 163 3.89 5.51 19.17
N LEU A 164 4.66 5.16 18.13
CA LEU A 164 5.26 6.11 17.20
C LEU A 164 4.22 7.00 16.51
N ALA A 165 3.07 6.43 16.16
CA ALA A 165 2.00 7.11 15.44
C ALA A 165 1.01 7.87 16.37
N GLU A 166 1.05 7.65 17.69
CA GLU A 166 -0.02 8.06 18.63
C GLU A 166 -0.32 9.56 18.59
N ALA A 167 0.72 10.40 18.66
CA ALA A 167 0.54 11.85 18.69
C ALA A 167 -0.13 12.37 17.39
N THR A 168 0.25 11.83 16.25
CA THR A 168 -0.32 12.21 14.93
C THR A 168 -1.72 11.64 14.75
N ARG A 169 -2.00 10.45 15.29
CA ARG A 169 -3.28 9.75 15.18
C ARG A 169 -4.42 10.53 15.83
N ALA A 170 -4.18 11.21 16.95
CA ALA A 170 -5.18 12.04 17.61
C ALA A 170 -5.64 13.19 16.70
N GLY A 171 -4.71 13.92 16.09
CA GLY A 171 -5.00 14.98 15.12
C GLY A 171 -5.73 14.46 13.88
N LEU A 172 -5.26 13.34 13.33
CA LEU A 172 -5.88 12.68 12.18
C LEU A 172 -7.34 12.29 12.46
N SER A 173 -7.61 11.71 13.63
CA SER A 173 -8.96 11.27 14.01
C SER A 173 -9.94 12.43 14.16
N ALA A 174 -9.49 13.58 14.64
CA ALA A 174 -10.31 14.78 14.76
C ALA A 174 -10.75 15.32 13.38
N GLN A 175 -9.91 15.20 12.37
CA GLN A 175 -10.15 15.78 11.03
C GLN A 175 -10.89 14.84 10.09
N VAL A 176 -10.52 13.57 10.07
CA VAL A 176 -11.03 12.59 9.08
C VAL A 176 -11.64 11.34 9.73
N GLY A 177 -12.02 11.40 11.00
CA GLY A 177 -12.57 10.25 11.74
C GLY A 177 -13.83 9.66 11.10
N ALA A 178 -14.74 10.51 10.60
CA ALA A 178 -15.96 10.06 9.91
C ALA A 178 -15.63 9.30 8.61
N GLN A 179 -14.61 9.74 7.86
CA GLN A 179 -14.18 9.10 6.63
C GLN A 179 -13.62 7.69 6.88
N TRP A 180 -12.87 7.49 7.96
CA TRP A 180 -12.41 6.15 8.37
C TRP A 180 -13.56 5.18 8.62
N ALA A 181 -14.62 5.64 9.28
CA ALA A 181 -15.82 4.82 9.49
C ALA A 181 -16.52 4.46 8.17
N LEU A 182 -16.59 5.41 7.22
CA LEU A 182 -17.15 5.18 5.90
C LEU A 182 -16.30 4.21 5.07
N LEU A 183 -14.97 4.33 5.08
CA LEU A 183 -14.09 3.37 4.41
C LEU A 183 -14.33 1.94 4.90
N ARG A 184 -14.38 1.74 6.21
CA ARG A 184 -14.66 0.42 6.80
C ARG A 184 -16.03 -0.11 6.38
N ARG A 185 -17.05 0.74 6.40
CA ARG A 185 -18.43 0.39 6.02
C ARG A 185 -18.53 -0.02 4.55
N HIS A 186 -17.83 0.71 3.67
CA HIS A 186 -17.92 0.56 2.22
C HIS A 186 -16.79 -0.27 1.60
N ARG A 187 -16.02 -1.01 2.41
CA ARG A 187 -14.86 -1.77 1.89
C ARG A 187 -15.19 -2.76 0.77
N GLN A 188 -16.42 -3.29 0.75
CA GLN A 188 -16.89 -4.22 -0.30
C GLN A 188 -17.43 -3.52 -1.55
N ASP A 189 -17.72 -2.24 -1.49
CA ASP A 189 -18.25 -1.43 -2.59
C ASP A 189 -17.22 -0.38 -3.00
N GLN A 190 -16.49 -0.64 -4.09
CA GLN A 190 -15.45 0.26 -4.57
C GLN A 190 -16.00 1.65 -4.92
N GLN A 191 -17.18 1.72 -5.54
CA GLN A 191 -17.79 3.01 -5.91
C GLN A 191 -18.09 3.88 -4.68
N ALA A 192 -18.67 3.28 -3.64
CA ALA A 192 -18.96 3.98 -2.40
C ALA A 192 -17.68 4.28 -1.56
N PHE A 193 -16.63 3.47 -1.72
CA PHE A 193 -15.34 3.66 -1.05
C PHE A 193 -14.56 4.86 -1.57
N ILE A 194 -14.70 5.22 -2.84
CA ILE A 194 -13.93 6.28 -3.51
C ILE A 194 -14.11 7.65 -2.83
N ALA A 195 -15.33 8.05 -2.51
CA ALA A 195 -15.59 9.38 -1.97
C ALA A 195 -14.89 9.62 -0.61
N PRO A 196 -14.99 8.76 0.41
CA PRO A 196 -14.24 8.92 1.65
C PRO A 196 -12.71 8.75 1.46
N ALA A 197 -12.25 7.90 0.53
CA ALA A 197 -10.83 7.77 0.22
C ALA A 197 -10.26 9.07 -0.35
N LEU A 198 -10.95 9.69 -1.30
CA LEU A 198 -10.57 10.99 -1.86
C LEU A 198 -10.58 12.10 -0.80
N ALA A 199 -11.55 12.08 0.13
CA ALA A 199 -11.61 13.08 1.20
C ALA A 199 -10.37 12.99 2.11
N ILE A 200 -9.94 11.79 2.49
CA ILE A 200 -8.71 11.58 3.27
C ILE A 200 -7.48 12.00 2.45
N SER A 201 -7.38 11.58 1.20
CA SER A 201 -6.25 11.91 0.32
C SER A 201 -6.07 13.42 0.16
N ARG A 202 -7.16 14.15 -0.09
CA ARG A 202 -7.14 15.63 -0.21
C ARG A 202 -6.75 16.30 1.09
N TRP A 203 -7.28 15.82 2.22
CA TRP A 203 -6.90 16.36 3.51
C TRP A 203 -5.39 16.20 3.78
N VAL A 204 -4.84 15.01 3.50
CA VAL A 204 -3.39 14.77 3.63
C VAL A 204 -2.59 15.68 2.70
N GLY A 205 -2.98 15.77 1.43
CA GLY A 205 -2.33 16.66 0.46
C GLY A 205 -2.35 18.12 0.90
N GLN A 206 -3.47 18.59 1.47
CA GLN A 206 -3.58 19.95 2.01
C GLN A 206 -2.69 20.15 3.23
N ALA A 207 -2.68 19.20 4.19
CA ALA A 207 -1.83 19.29 5.38
C ALA A 207 -0.33 19.37 5.03
N VAL A 208 0.08 18.60 4.00
CA VAL A 208 1.46 18.65 3.49
C VAL A 208 1.80 20.01 2.87
N ARG A 209 0.91 20.56 2.04
CA ARG A 209 1.12 21.88 1.43
C ARG A 209 1.22 22.99 2.49
N SER A 210 0.31 23.00 3.47
CA SER A 210 0.35 23.98 4.56
C SER A 210 1.65 23.90 5.36
N ALA A 211 2.12 22.68 5.69
CA ALA A 211 3.40 22.52 6.38
C ALA A 211 4.61 22.99 5.56
N GLN A 212 4.56 22.83 4.24
CA GLN A 212 5.61 23.34 3.34
C GLN A 212 5.60 24.87 3.23
N GLU A 213 4.45 25.50 3.26
CA GLU A 213 4.30 26.96 3.22
C GLU A 213 4.76 27.63 4.52
N GLU A 214 4.54 26.95 5.66
CA GLU A 214 4.95 27.41 6.99
C GLU A 214 6.43 27.18 7.28
N ALA A 215 7.11 26.29 6.54
CA ALA A 215 8.53 26.02 6.71
C ALA A 215 9.35 27.27 6.35
N PRO A 216 10.28 27.75 7.20
CA PRO A 216 11.12 28.91 6.90
C PRO A 216 11.87 28.69 5.58
N ARG A 217 11.86 29.68 4.69
CA ARG A 217 12.53 29.67 3.36
C ARG A 217 14.06 29.57 3.46
N GLY A 218 14.60 28.68 4.26
CA GLY A 218 16.02 28.50 4.51
C GLY A 218 16.45 27.07 4.88
N ALA A 219 15.52 26.19 5.16
CA ALA A 219 15.83 24.77 5.37
C ALA A 219 15.79 24.06 4.01
N GLY A 220 16.95 23.61 3.55
CA GLY A 220 17.17 23.06 2.20
C GLY A 220 16.12 22.04 1.80
N ALA A 221 15.71 22.11 0.55
CA ALA A 221 14.79 21.19 -0.08
C ALA A 221 15.22 19.75 0.17
N VAL A 222 14.47 19.03 0.98
CA VAL A 222 14.60 17.57 1.09
C VAL A 222 14.17 17.01 -0.26
N SER A 223 15.16 16.52 -1.01
CA SER A 223 14.97 16.01 -2.36
C SER A 223 14.05 14.78 -2.30
N TYR A 224 12.88 14.89 -2.89
CA TYR A 224 11.90 13.80 -3.09
C TYR A 224 12.39 12.69 -4.03
N THR A 225 13.68 12.64 -4.34
CA THR A 225 14.28 11.75 -5.34
C THR A 225 14.19 10.28 -4.97
N HIS A 226 14.00 9.93 -3.71
CA HIS A 226 13.89 8.53 -3.29
C HIS A 226 12.50 7.90 -3.43
N LEU A 227 11.45 8.69 -3.65
CA LEU A 227 10.10 8.17 -3.90
C LEU A 227 9.81 7.95 -5.40
N ARG A 228 10.72 8.40 -6.29
CA ARG A 228 10.57 8.31 -7.75
C ARG A 228 11.43 7.24 -8.43
N ALA A 229 12.09 6.37 -7.73
CA ALA A 229 13.12 5.49 -8.28
C ALA A 229 12.61 4.33 -9.16
N HIS A 230 11.40 4.35 -9.70
CA HIS A 230 10.93 3.32 -10.63
C HIS A 230 10.00 3.83 -11.75
N GLU A 231 10.25 5.03 -12.29
CA GLU A 231 9.63 5.48 -13.55
C GLU A 231 10.67 5.56 -14.67
N THR A 232 11.41 4.48 -14.93
CA THR A 232 12.09 4.24 -16.22
C THR A 232 12.16 2.76 -16.51
#